data_d3fe75a92aab64206e0248164d23134e
#
_entry.id   d3fe75a92aab64206e0248164d23134e
#
_cell.length_a   1.000
_cell.length_b   1.000
_cell.length_c   1.000
_cell.angle_alpha   90.00
_cell.angle_beta   90.00
_cell.angle_gamma   90.00
#
_symmetry.space_group_name_H-M   'P 1'
#
loop_
_entity.id
_entity.type
_entity.pdbx_description
1 polymer ?
#
loop_
_entity_poly.entity_id
_entity_poly.type
_entity_poly.pdbx_seq_one_letter_code
_entity_poly.pdbx_strand_id
1 'polypeptide(L)'
;MALIVVVVCGLAASVYLLSGNPTQDSTAKPTTTTSTSSSTTPPPPPSVNDGPAPLNVGSFSIEGAVPLQGATYDSMPYVLPLDPAGPQETMVRWVEGWGQPPSGAKDGTVYILGHAWAHQKLVFNPIAERVSESVRLDLPPEQVPAVSGGTVARFSSDVLNGSKLRVVDEHGAAREWVVDNAWLVGKQDAIEDAELVDTTIPGRVILIACAVKDNQDLEFNVIVSGHLT
;
A
#
# COMPACT_ATOMS: atom_id res chain seq x y z
N MET A 1 1.96 4.03 25.48
CA MET A 1 0.71 3.94 24.70
C MET A 1 1.11 3.44 23.32
N ALA A 2 0.82 2.18 23.04
CA ALA A 2 1.13 1.59 21.74
C ALA A 2 0.14 2.13 20.69
N LEU A 3 0.65 2.78 19.67
CA LEU A 3 -0.12 3.37 18.59
C LEU A 3 -0.24 2.32 17.48
N ILE A 4 -1.45 1.84 17.21
CA ILE A 4 -1.69 0.81 16.19
C ILE A 4 -1.79 1.46 14.81
N VAL A 5 -0.76 1.33 13.98
CA VAL A 5 -0.77 1.73 12.56
C VAL A 5 -1.19 0.52 11.73
N VAL A 6 -2.49 0.36 11.49
CA VAL A 6 -3.00 -0.63 10.53
C VAL A 6 -3.28 0.10 9.22
N VAL A 7 -2.43 -0.09 8.22
CA VAL A 7 -2.77 0.28 6.85
C VAL A 7 -3.74 -0.79 6.33
N VAL A 8 -5.03 -0.54 6.52
CA VAL A 8 -6.08 -1.44 6.02
C VAL A 8 -6.39 -1.04 4.60
N CYS A 9 -5.83 -1.80 3.65
CA CYS A 9 -6.44 -1.84 2.31
C CYS A 9 -7.81 -2.47 2.50
N GLY A 10 -8.88 -1.66 2.37
CA GLY A 10 -10.24 -2.08 2.64
C GLY A 10 -10.67 -3.25 1.76
N LEU A 11 -10.61 -4.45 2.30
CA LEU A 11 -11.32 -5.61 1.80
C LEU A 11 -12.34 -6.00 2.86
N ALA A 12 -13.61 -5.73 2.60
CA ALA A 12 -14.71 -6.33 3.33
C ALA A 12 -14.71 -7.84 3.06
N ALA A 13 -14.10 -8.62 3.96
CA ALA A 13 -14.24 -10.07 3.96
C ALA A 13 -15.68 -10.42 4.36
N SER A 14 -16.52 -10.76 3.38
CA SER A 14 -17.84 -11.32 3.62
C SER A 14 -17.69 -12.72 4.19
N VAL A 15 -17.88 -12.87 5.50
CA VAL A 15 -17.95 -14.15 6.17
C VAL A 15 -19.26 -14.81 5.80
N TYR A 16 -19.24 -15.80 4.91
CA TYR A 16 -20.36 -16.71 4.70
C TYR A 16 -20.42 -17.72 5.84
N LEU A 17 -21.38 -17.50 6.75
CA LEU A 17 -21.79 -18.51 7.72
C LEU A 17 -22.56 -19.61 7.00
N LEU A 18 -21.96 -20.77 6.84
CA LEU A 18 -22.63 -22.00 6.45
C LEU A 18 -23.50 -22.50 7.63
N SER A 19 -24.78 -22.15 7.62
CA SER A 19 -25.77 -22.81 8.48
C SER A 19 -26.20 -24.10 7.82
N GLY A 20 -25.79 -25.21 8.38
CA GLY A 20 -26.32 -26.52 8.03
C GLY A 20 -27.78 -26.66 8.46
N ASN A 21 -28.61 -27.16 7.60
CA ASN A 21 -29.98 -27.53 7.93
C ASN A 21 -30.22 -29.03 7.68
N PRO A 22 -30.95 -29.73 8.59
CA PRO A 22 -31.12 -31.16 8.49
C PRO A 22 -32.24 -31.56 7.52
N THR A 23 -32.04 -32.74 6.97
CA THR A 23 -32.93 -33.62 6.20
C THR A 23 -34.42 -33.48 6.46
N GLN A 24 -35.19 -33.33 5.39
CA GLN A 24 -36.52 -33.92 5.25
C GLN A 24 -36.69 -34.62 3.88
N ASP A 25 -37.02 -35.89 4.01
CA ASP A 25 -37.37 -36.83 2.98
C ASP A 25 -38.76 -36.50 2.43
N SER A 26 -38.93 -36.39 1.13
CA SER A 26 -40.24 -36.47 0.49
C SER A 26 -40.11 -36.75 -1.02
N THR A 27 -40.52 -37.93 -1.34
CA THR A 27 -40.71 -38.52 -2.66
C THR A 27 -41.64 -37.64 -3.54
N ALA A 28 -41.17 -37.15 -4.68
CA ALA A 28 -42.01 -36.63 -5.76
C ALA A 28 -41.35 -36.78 -7.14
N LYS A 29 -42.10 -37.38 -8.02
CA LYS A 29 -42.11 -37.60 -9.46
C LYS A 29 -41.29 -36.64 -10.34
N PRO A 30 -40.55 -37.09 -11.36
CA PRO A 30 -39.73 -36.25 -12.23
C PRO A 30 -40.60 -35.42 -13.18
N THR A 31 -40.56 -34.11 -13.01
CA THR A 31 -41.00 -33.14 -14.00
C THR A 31 -39.77 -32.58 -14.69
N THR A 32 -39.68 -32.80 -16.01
CA THR A 32 -38.60 -32.27 -16.85
C THR A 32 -38.70 -30.72 -16.87
N THR A 33 -37.87 -30.08 -16.09
CA THR A 33 -37.74 -28.63 -16.12
C THR A 33 -36.53 -28.28 -16.95
N THR A 34 -36.70 -27.66 -18.08
CA THR A 34 -35.65 -27.05 -18.91
C THR A 34 -34.95 -25.98 -18.09
N SER A 35 -33.74 -26.30 -17.61
CA SER A 35 -32.89 -25.35 -16.89
C SER A 35 -32.33 -24.33 -17.89
N THR A 36 -32.89 -23.16 -17.94
CA THR A 36 -32.27 -22.00 -18.56
C THR A 36 -31.08 -21.58 -17.68
N SER A 37 -29.87 -21.93 -18.06
CA SER A 37 -28.66 -21.43 -17.42
C SER A 37 -28.55 -19.92 -17.64
N SER A 38 -29.02 -19.15 -16.69
CA SER A 38 -28.70 -17.73 -16.62
C SER A 38 -27.22 -17.61 -16.23
N SER A 39 -26.38 -17.28 -17.19
CA SER A 39 -24.98 -16.88 -16.95
C SER A 39 -25.00 -15.56 -16.15
N THR A 40 -24.99 -15.66 -14.84
CA THR A 40 -24.74 -14.51 -13.97
C THR A 40 -23.25 -14.18 -14.03
N THR A 41 -22.90 -13.16 -14.81
CA THR A 41 -21.58 -12.53 -14.72
C THR A 41 -21.37 -12.09 -13.26
N PRO A 42 -20.25 -12.45 -12.61
CA PRO A 42 -19.96 -11.96 -11.26
C PRO A 42 -20.06 -10.42 -11.24
N PRO A 43 -20.58 -9.82 -10.16
CA PRO A 43 -20.56 -8.37 -10.03
C PRO A 43 -19.11 -7.88 -10.14
N PRO A 44 -18.87 -6.73 -10.81
CA PRO A 44 -17.54 -6.14 -10.85
C PRO A 44 -17.03 -5.92 -9.42
N PRO A 45 -15.71 -6.07 -9.16
CA PRO A 45 -15.15 -5.76 -7.86
C PRO A 45 -15.48 -4.31 -7.48
N PRO A 46 -15.62 -4.00 -6.16
CA PRO A 46 -15.86 -2.63 -5.74
C PRO A 46 -14.74 -1.73 -6.25
N SER A 47 -15.10 -0.62 -6.90
CA SER A 47 -14.12 0.40 -7.28
C SER A 47 -13.60 1.11 -6.04
N VAL A 48 -12.31 1.44 -6.03
CA VAL A 48 -11.74 2.35 -5.05
C VAL A 48 -12.45 3.70 -5.19
N ASN A 49 -12.73 4.37 -4.08
CA ASN A 49 -13.45 5.64 -4.09
C ASN A 49 -12.54 6.74 -4.66
N ASP A 50 -12.68 7.01 -5.96
CA ASP A 50 -11.97 8.06 -6.67
C ASP A 50 -12.71 9.39 -6.51
N GLY A 51 -12.47 10.08 -5.40
CA GLY A 51 -12.91 11.46 -5.25
C GLY A 51 -12.21 12.40 -6.23
N PRO A 52 -12.69 13.65 -6.39
CA PRO A 52 -12.04 14.63 -7.25
C PRO A 52 -10.62 14.95 -6.73
N ALA A 53 -9.68 15.23 -7.64
CA ALA A 53 -8.39 15.75 -7.27
C ALA A 53 -8.56 17.09 -6.52
N PRO A 54 -7.84 17.31 -5.39
CA PRO A 54 -7.83 18.60 -4.74
C PRO A 54 -7.22 19.67 -5.67
N LEU A 55 -7.53 20.91 -5.39
CA LEU A 55 -6.97 22.07 -6.10
C LEU A 55 -5.66 22.50 -5.42
N ASN A 56 -4.73 23.08 -6.21
CA ASN A 56 -3.45 23.64 -5.75
C ASN A 56 -2.57 22.63 -5.00
N VAL A 57 -2.40 21.47 -5.61
CA VAL A 57 -1.53 20.41 -5.08
C VAL A 57 -0.17 20.44 -5.76
N GLY A 58 0.81 19.80 -5.12
CA GLY A 58 2.12 19.58 -5.68
C GLY A 58 2.18 18.41 -6.66
N SER A 59 3.38 17.96 -6.96
CA SER A 59 3.62 16.81 -7.82
C SER A 59 4.60 15.84 -7.20
N PHE A 60 4.48 14.56 -7.61
CA PHE A 60 5.37 13.48 -7.24
C PHE A 60 5.85 12.75 -8.48
N SER A 61 7.13 12.39 -8.50
CA SER A 61 7.71 11.60 -9.57
C SER A 61 8.81 10.66 -9.07
N ILE A 62 9.03 9.59 -9.82
CA ILE A 62 10.13 8.66 -9.66
C ILE A 62 10.83 8.51 -11.01
N GLU A 63 12.17 8.57 -10.99
CA GLU A 63 13.03 8.26 -12.13
C GLU A 63 13.89 7.04 -11.79
N GLY A 64 14.14 6.16 -12.74
CA GLY A 64 14.99 4.98 -12.56
C GLY A 64 14.31 3.68 -12.92
N ALA A 65 14.43 2.66 -12.06
CA ALA A 65 14.03 1.28 -12.35
C ALA A 65 12.51 1.15 -12.65
N VAL A 66 11.68 1.98 -12.02
CA VAL A 66 10.23 2.04 -12.25
C VAL A 66 9.84 3.51 -12.35
N PRO A 67 9.82 4.10 -13.55
CA PRO A 67 9.48 5.50 -13.70
C PRO A 67 7.99 5.74 -13.42
N LEU A 68 7.70 6.77 -12.63
CA LEU A 68 6.37 7.29 -12.36
C LEU A 68 6.38 8.78 -12.60
N GLN A 69 5.50 9.27 -13.47
CA GLN A 69 5.44 10.68 -13.85
C GLN A 69 4.00 11.20 -13.76
N GLY A 70 3.86 12.47 -13.40
CA GLY A 70 2.58 13.16 -13.41
C GLY A 70 1.64 12.79 -12.25
N ALA A 71 2.15 12.13 -11.19
CA ALA A 71 1.36 11.94 -10.00
C ALA A 71 1.17 13.28 -9.28
N THR A 72 -0.02 13.51 -8.76
CA THR A 72 -0.30 14.64 -7.87
C THR A 72 0.13 14.29 -6.44
N TYR A 73 0.45 15.30 -5.67
CA TYR A 73 0.91 15.18 -4.31
C TYR A 73 0.16 16.16 -3.40
N ASP A 74 -0.35 15.65 -2.29
CA ASP A 74 -1.06 16.43 -1.26
C ASP A 74 -0.82 15.82 0.12
N SER A 75 -1.33 16.47 1.17
CA SER A 75 -1.34 15.93 2.51
C SER A 75 -2.61 15.13 2.79
N MET A 76 -2.55 14.33 3.85
CA MET A 76 -3.71 13.71 4.49
C MET A 76 -3.56 13.73 6.01
N PRO A 77 -4.65 13.84 6.78
CA PRO A 77 -4.58 13.75 8.22
C PRO A 77 -4.20 12.34 8.69
N TYR A 78 -3.49 12.26 9.82
CA TYR A 78 -3.22 10.97 10.47
C TYR A 78 -4.47 10.46 11.19
N VAL A 79 -5.31 9.75 10.45
CA VAL A 79 -6.53 9.10 10.95
C VAL A 79 -6.49 7.63 10.56
N LEU A 80 -6.64 6.74 11.54
CA LEU A 80 -6.63 5.30 11.31
C LEU A 80 -8.04 4.74 11.02
N PRO A 81 -8.16 3.80 10.05
CA PRO A 81 -7.11 3.35 9.16
C PRO A 81 -6.63 4.45 8.20
N LEU A 82 -5.36 4.40 7.77
CA LEU A 82 -4.85 5.32 6.76
C LEU A 82 -5.48 4.97 5.41
N ASP A 83 -6.45 5.76 5.00
CA ASP A 83 -7.20 5.61 3.75
C ASP A 83 -7.21 6.95 3.01
N PRO A 84 -6.19 7.20 2.16
CA PRO A 84 -6.08 8.46 1.45
C PRO A 84 -7.26 8.66 0.50
N ALA A 85 -7.95 9.80 0.62
CA ALA A 85 -9.03 10.19 -0.28
C ALA A 85 -8.49 10.72 -1.63
N GLY A 86 -9.34 10.76 -2.65
CA GLY A 86 -9.05 11.35 -3.97
C GLY A 86 -8.64 10.33 -5.02
N PRO A 87 -8.19 10.76 -6.22
CA PRO A 87 -7.93 9.88 -7.33
C PRO A 87 -6.74 8.95 -7.05
N GLN A 88 -7.06 7.69 -6.79
CA GLN A 88 -6.08 6.68 -6.36
C GLN A 88 -5.11 6.26 -7.49
N GLU A 89 -5.49 6.47 -8.74
CA GLU A 89 -4.64 6.16 -9.90
C GLU A 89 -3.51 7.16 -10.10
N THR A 90 -3.68 8.39 -9.62
CA THR A 90 -2.78 9.50 -9.97
C THR A 90 -2.26 10.28 -8.78
N MET A 91 -2.56 9.88 -7.55
CA MET A 91 -2.31 10.70 -6.39
C MET A 91 -1.60 9.97 -5.25
N VAL A 92 -0.60 10.64 -4.65
CA VAL A 92 0.07 10.22 -3.42
C VAL A 92 -0.19 11.22 -2.30
N ARG A 93 -0.03 10.79 -1.03
CA ARG A 93 -0.28 11.60 0.17
C ARG A 93 0.89 11.53 1.13
N TRP A 94 1.33 12.66 1.67
CA TRP A 94 2.12 12.64 2.88
C TRP A 94 1.21 12.73 4.11
N VAL A 95 1.62 12.14 5.22
CA VAL A 95 0.77 11.99 6.41
C VAL A 95 1.11 13.07 7.42
N GLU A 96 0.16 14.00 7.66
CA GLU A 96 0.29 15.07 8.65
C GLU A 96 0.35 14.48 10.07
N GLY A 97 1.37 14.89 10.82
CA GLY A 97 1.55 14.45 12.20
C GLY A 97 2.23 13.08 12.35
N TRP A 98 2.62 12.45 11.26
CA TRP A 98 3.49 11.26 11.27
C TRP A 98 4.80 11.57 10.54
N GLY A 99 5.87 11.77 11.31
CA GLY A 99 7.15 12.25 10.79
C GLY A 99 7.11 13.73 10.42
N GLN A 100 7.87 14.10 9.40
CA GLN A 100 8.05 15.48 8.95
C GLN A 100 7.30 15.74 7.65
N PRO A 101 6.84 16.97 7.40
CA PRO A 101 6.46 17.38 6.06
C PRO A 101 7.69 17.40 5.14
N PRO A 102 7.54 17.30 3.80
CA PRO A 102 8.67 17.37 2.88
C PRO A 102 9.56 18.60 3.03
N SER A 103 8.99 19.74 3.44
CA SER A 103 9.75 20.95 3.78
C SER A 103 10.69 20.76 4.96
N GLY A 104 10.33 19.92 5.93
CA GLY A 104 11.11 19.55 7.11
C GLY A 104 11.95 18.28 6.96
N ALA A 105 12.14 17.74 5.76
CA ALA A 105 12.81 16.47 5.52
C ALA A 105 14.21 16.35 6.14
N LYS A 106 14.92 17.46 6.32
CA LYS A 106 16.24 17.48 6.96
C LYS A 106 16.22 17.11 8.45
N ASP A 107 15.07 17.22 9.09
CA ASP A 107 14.92 17.10 10.54
C ASP A 107 14.32 15.73 10.95
N GLY A 108 13.91 14.90 10.00
CA GLY A 108 13.32 13.60 10.28
C GLY A 108 12.82 12.87 9.03
N THR A 109 12.00 11.85 9.25
CA THR A 109 11.44 10.99 8.20
C THR A 109 10.18 11.61 7.60
N VAL A 110 10.08 11.58 6.28
CA VAL A 110 8.87 11.92 5.52
C VAL A 110 8.16 10.63 5.10
N TYR A 111 6.88 10.48 5.43
CA TYR A 111 6.07 9.32 5.03
C TYR A 111 5.10 9.70 3.92
N ILE A 112 5.15 8.92 2.83
CA ILE A 112 4.30 9.13 1.65
C ILE A 112 3.55 7.82 1.36
N LEU A 113 2.23 7.91 1.26
CA LEU A 113 1.35 6.80 0.94
C LEU A 113 0.85 6.90 -0.50
N GLY A 114 0.74 5.74 -1.14
CA GLY A 114 0.06 5.57 -2.41
C GLY A 114 -0.60 4.21 -2.46
N HIS A 115 -1.74 4.12 -3.13
CA HIS A 115 -2.43 2.86 -3.27
C HIS A 115 -1.81 1.95 -4.33
N ALA A 116 -1.88 0.66 -4.08
CA ALA A 116 -1.68 -0.41 -5.04
C ALA A 116 -2.76 -1.49 -4.82
N TRP A 117 -3.32 -2.02 -5.90
CA TRP A 117 -4.37 -3.03 -5.84
C TRP A 117 -4.30 -3.97 -7.05
N ALA A 118 -4.57 -5.26 -6.83
CA ALA A 118 -4.49 -6.27 -7.87
C ALA A 118 -5.54 -6.11 -8.98
N HIS A 119 -6.71 -5.54 -8.65
CA HIS A 119 -7.85 -5.45 -9.56
C HIS A 119 -7.98 -4.10 -10.28
N GLN A 120 -7.16 -3.12 -9.91
CA GLN A 120 -7.13 -1.80 -10.54
C GLN A 120 -5.71 -1.25 -10.55
N LYS A 121 -5.30 -0.58 -11.64
CA LYS A 121 -3.99 0.07 -11.70
C LYS A 121 -4.05 1.39 -10.94
N LEU A 122 -3.44 1.41 -9.77
CA LEU A 122 -3.33 2.56 -8.90
C LEU A 122 -1.91 3.14 -8.94
N VAL A 123 -1.71 4.32 -8.32
CA VAL A 123 -0.48 5.11 -8.46
C VAL A 123 0.79 4.34 -8.12
N PHE A 124 0.77 3.47 -7.09
CA PHE A 124 1.92 2.69 -6.67
C PHE A 124 1.95 1.23 -7.16
N ASN A 125 0.98 0.80 -8.00
CA ASN A 125 1.04 -0.54 -8.58
C ASN A 125 2.40 -0.86 -9.22
N PRO A 126 3.01 0.03 -10.04
CA PRO A 126 4.30 -0.30 -10.69
C PRO A 126 5.42 -0.58 -9.69
N ILE A 127 5.47 0.18 -8.58
CA ILE A 127 6.44 -0.02 -7.49
C ILE A 127 6.14 -1.32 -6.75
N ALA A 128 4.88 -1.52 -6.37
CA ALA A 128 4.43 -2.66 -5.59
C ALA A 128 4.67 -3.98 -6.33
N GLU A 129 4.30 -4.04 -7.60
CA GLU A 129 4.52 -5.21 -8.46
C GLU A 129 6.03 -5.49 -8.58
N ARG A 130 6.84 -4.46 -8.89
CA ARG A 130 8.29 -4.62 -9.10
C ARG A 130 9.03 -5.11 -7.87
N VAL A 131 8.73 -4.57 -6.70
CA VAL A 131 9.33 -5.01 -5.43
C VAL A 131 8.86 -6.43 -5.09
N SER A 132 7.55 -6.70 -5.17
CA SER A 132 6.99 -8.01 -4.85
C SER A 132 7.48 -9.13 -5.78
N GLU A 133 7.74 -8.84 -7.05
CA GLU A 133 8.33 -9.78 -8.00
C GLU A 133 9.80 -10.10 -7.69
N SER A 134 10.54 -9.13 -7.15
CA SER A 134 11.98 -9.27 -6.89
C SER A 134 12.30 -10.09 -5.64
N VAL A 135 11.36 -10.19 -4.69
CA VAL A 135 11.59 -10.92 -3.44
C VAL A 135 11.24 -12.42 -3.55
N ARG A 136 11.93 -13.23 -2.74
CA ARG A 136 11.76 -14.67 -2.64
C ARG A 136 11.07 -15.00 -1.30
N LEU A 137 9.74 -15.05 -1.31
CA LEU A 137 8.93 -15.38 -0.12
C LEU A 137 9.10 -16.82 0.37
N ASP A 138 9.69 -17.69 -0.46
CA ASP A 138 10.04 -19.07 -0.14
C ASP A 138 11.37 -19.21 0.63
N LEU A 139 12.15 -18.12 0.73
CA LEU A 139 13.37 -18.08 1.52
C LEU A 139 13.10 -17.51 2.93
N PRO A 140 13.96 -17.85 3.92
CA PRO A 140 13.86 -17.26 5.24
C PRO A 140 13.94 -15.72 5.17
N PRO A 141 13.03 -14.99 5.85
CA PRO A 141 13.09 -13.54 5.91
C PRO A 141 14.27 -13.05 6.77
N GLU A 142 14.70 -11.83 6.51
CA GLU A 142 15.54 -11.07 7.44
C GLU A 142 14.75 -10.77 8.72
N GLN A 143 15.43 -10.86 9.88
CA GLN A 143 14.84 -10.54 11.17
C GLN A 143 15.39 -9.19 11.65
N VAL A 144 14.53 -8.19 11.76
CA VAL A 144 14.88 -6.84 12.22
C VAL A 144 14.26 -6.53 13.58
N PRO A 145 14.82 -5.58 14.35
CA PRO A 145 14.29 -5.25 15.67
C PRO A 145 12.83 -4.79 15.63
N ALA A 146 12.02 -5.28 16.59
CA ALA A 146 10.66 -4.84 16.82
C ALA A 146 10.59 -3.77 17.92
N VAL A 147 9.61 -2.84 17.83
CA VAL A 147 9.37 -1.78 18.84
C VAL A 147 9.05 -2.37 20.20
N SER A 148 8.22 -3.42 20.25
CA SER A 148 7.83 -4.09 21.50
C SER A 148 8.88 -5.06 22.04
N GLY A 149 10.01 -5.21 21.35
CA GLY A 149 11.05 -6.23 21.61
C GLY A 149 10.84 -7.48 20.77
N GLY A 150 11.93 -8.22 20.55
CA GLY A 150 11.93 -9.33 19.60
C GLY A 150 12.24 -8.85 18.16
N THR A 151 11.66 -9.51 17.16
CA THR A 151 11.97 -9.23 15.74
C THR A 151 10.73 -9.23 14.86
N VAL A 152 10.82 -8.50 13.75
CA VAL A 152 9.87 -8.48 12.63
C VAL A 152 10.53 -9.09 11.41
N ALA A 153 9.76 -9.85 10.64
CA ALA A 153 10.22 -10.48 9.40
C ALA A 153 10.11 -9.50 8.21
N ARG A 154 11.21 -9.32 7.49
CA ARG A 154 11.28 -8.54 6.24
C ARG A 154 11.80 -9.40 5.08
N PHE A 155 11.37 -9.06 3.87
CA PHE A 155 11.92 -9.59 2.63
C PHE A 155 12.49 -8.41 1.83
N SER A 156 13.80 -8.20 1.96
CA SER A 156 14.50 -7.04 1.37
C SER A 156 14.69 -7.18 -0.15
N SER A 157 14.76 -6.04 -0.83
CA SER A 157 14.97 -5.92 -2.28
C SER A 157 15.79 -4.67 -2.60
N ASP A 158 16.75 -4.81 -3.49
CA ASP A 158 17.56 -3.72 -4.03
C ASP A 158 17.09 -3.22 -5.41
N VAL A 159 15.97 -3.77 -5.91
CA VAL A 159 15.49 -3.57 -7.28
C VAL A 159 15.21 -2.12 -7.65
N LEU A 160 14.96 -1.26 -6.66
CA LEU A 160 14.71 0.17 -6.83
C LEU A 160 15.91 1.05 -6.47
N ASN A 161 17.01 0.47 -5.96
CA ASN A 161 18.14 1.25 -5.47
C ASN A 161 18.72 2.17 -6.56
N GLY A 162 19.05 3.41 -6.17
CA GLY A 162 19.52 4.46 -7.08
C GLY A 162 18.41 5.19 -7.84
N SER A 163 17.14 4.74 -7.75
CA SER A 163 16.01 5.52 -8.29
C SER A 163 15.87 6.84 -7.55
N LYS A 164 15.47 7.90 -8.27
CA LYS A 164 15.31 9.24 -7.71
C LYS A 164 13.83 9.53 -7.48
N LEU A 165 13.51 9.94 -6.27
CA LEU A 165 12.19 10.41 -5.88
C LEU A 165 12.21 11.94 -5.85
N ARG A 166 11.17 12.56 -6.38
CA ARG A 166 11.02 14.02 -6.33
C ARG A 166 9.61 14.39 -5.92
N VAL A 167 9.53 15.24 -4.91
CA VAL A 167 8.30 15.92 -4.49
C VAL A 167 8.47 17.40 -4.77
N VAL A 168 7.45 18.02 -5.36
CA VAL A 168 7.32 19.45 -5.52
C VAL A 168 6.04 19.87 -4.81
N ASP A 169 6.12 20.79 -3.86
CA ASP A 169 4.95 21.27 -3.14
C ASP A 169 4.13 22.28 -3.98
N GLU A 170 3.00 22.72 -3.44
CA GLU A 170 2.09 23.68 -4.06
C GLU A 170 2.73 25.07 -4.32
N HIS A 171 3.86 25.35 -3.67
CA HIS A 171 4.63 26.58 -3.87
C HIS A 171 5.81 26.41 -4.82
N GLY A 172 6.01 25.22 -5.38
CA GLY A 172 7.08 24.89 -6.30
C GLY A 172 8.42 24.54 -5.64
N ALA A 173 8.47 24.42 -4.30
CA ALA A 173 9.68 23.98 -3.61
C ALA A 173 9.88 22.47 -3.78
N ALA A 174 11.04 22.09 -4.33
CA ALA A 174 11.37 20.71 -4.61
C ALA A 174 12.22 20.06 -3.50
N ARG A 175 12.01 18.76 -3.32
CA ARG A 175 12.86 17.86 -2.53
C ARG A 175 13.12 16.61 -3.33
N GLU A 176 14.36 16.12 -3.25
CA GLU A 176 14.80 14.93 -3.97
C GLU A 176 15.48 13.95 -3.02
N TRP A 177 15.20 12.67 -3.23
CA TRP A 177 15.80 11.55 -2.50
C TRP A 177 16.31 10.49 -3.48
N VAL A 178 17.30 9.74 -3.05
CA VAL A 178 17.76 8.53 -3.75
C VAL A 178 17.32 7.33 -2.94
N VAL A 179 16.67 6.38 -3.61
CA VAL A 179 16.27 5.10 -2.99
C VAL A 179 17.50 4.28 -2.66
N ASP A 180 17.54 3.77 -1.45
CA ASP A 180 18.64 2.94 -0.92
C ASP A 180 18.17 1.54 -0.48
N ASN A 181 16.88 1.35 -0.24
CA ASN A 181 16.32 0.05 0.11
C ASN A 181 14.82 -0.04 -0.21
N ALA A 182 14.35 -1.28 -0.40
CA ALA A 182 12.93 -1.61 -0.43
C ALA A 182 12.71 -2.97 0.24
N TRP A 183 11.52 -3.19 0.83
CA TRP A 183 11.21 -4.48 1.44
C TRP A 183 9.72 -4.74 1.52
N LEU A 184 9.36 -6.02 1.74
CA LEU A 184 8.03 -6.41 2.17
C LEU A 184 8.03 -6.66 3.68
N VAL A 185 7.01 -6.19 4.36
CA VAL A 185 6.71 -6.45 5.77
C VAL A 185 5.24 -6.82 5.92
N GLY A 186 4.93 -7.78 6.79
CA GLY A 186 3.54 -8.18 7.06
C GLY A 186 2.68 -6.96 7.44
N LYS A 187 1.46 -6.88 6.92
CA LYS A 187 0.54 -5.74 7.20
C LYS A 187 0.31 -5.55 8.69
N GLN A 188 0.24 -6.65 9.45
CA GLN A 188 0.05 -6.61 10.91
C GLN A 188 1.35 -6.28 11.65
N ASP A 189 2.51 -6.59 11.06
CA ASP A 189 3.82 -6.46 11.67
C ASP A 189 4.47 -5.10 11.38
N ALA A 190 3.99 -4.38 10.38
CA ALA A 190 4.56 -3.10 9.93
C ALA A 190 4.70 -2.07 11.07
N ILE A 191 3.76 -2.06 12.00
CA ILE A 191 3.77 -1.17 13.17
C ILE A 191 4.87 -1.52 14.18
N GLU A 192 5.26 -2.79 14.22
CA GLU A 192 6.32 -3.26 15.11
C GLU A 192 7.72 -3.11 14.50
N ASP A 193 7.83 -2.83 13.21
CA ASP A 193 9.08 -2.62 12.54
C ASP A 193 9.76 -1.31 13.02
N ALA A 194 10.74 -1.44 13.92
CA ALA A 194 11.33 -0.32 14.63
C ALA A 194 11.98 0.72 13.70
N GLU A 195 12.59 0.28 12.60
CA GLU A 195 13.17 1.19 11.61
C GLU A 195 12.08 1.90 10.80
N LEU A 196 11.04 1.18 10.37
CA LEU A 196 9.92 1.75 9.60
C LEU A 196 9.25 2.89 10.38
N VAL A 197 8.96 2.68 11.66
CA VAL A 197 8.20 3.65 12.46
C VAL A 197 9.05 4.74 13.12
N ASP A 198 10.37 4.69 13.00
CA ASP A 198 11.24 5.74 13.52
C ASP A 198 11.09 7.02 12.71
N THR A 199 10.41 8.00 13.29
CA THR A 199 10.16 9.31 12.67
C THR A 199 11.35 10.26 12.72
N THR A 200 12.42 9.91 13.44
CA THR A 200 13.51 10.83 13.82
C THR A 200 14.72 10.76 12.88
N ILE A 201 14.73 9.86 11.92
CA ILE A 201 15.87 9.69 10.99
C ILE A 201 15.94 10.87 10.02
N PRO A 202 16.95 11.75 10.12
CA PRO A 202 17.03 12.94 9.30
C PRO A 202 17.24 12.61 7.81
N GLY A 203 16.57 13.35 6.95
CA GLY A 203 16.72 13.20 5.49
C GLY A 203 16.09 11.95 4.91
N ARG A 204 15.36 11.15 5.70
CA ARG A 204 14.75 9.91 5.20
C ARG A 204 13.38 10.17 4.58
N VAL A 205 13.09 9.47 3.49
CA VAL A 205 11.72 9.29 2.96
C VAL A 205 11.33 7.82 3.05
N ILE A 206 10.07 7.57 3.37
CA ILE A 206 9.44 6.24 3.33
C ILE A 206 8.22 6.32 2.41
N LEU A 207 8.17 5.48 1.38
CA LEU A 207 6.95 5.23 0.62
C LEU A 207 6.29 3.96 1.15
N ILE A 208 4.96 3.97 1.24
CA ILE A 208 4.16 2.83 1.72
C ILE A 208 3.05 2.53 0.71
N ALA A 209 2.95 1.26 0.30
CA ALA A 209 1.88 0.74 -0.53
C ALA A 209 1.48 -0.67 -0.10
N CYS A 210 0.33 -1.16 -0.57
CA CYS A 210 0.01 -2.58 -0.48
C CYS A 210 0.85 -3.39 -1.47
N ALA A 211 1.24 -4.61 -1.09
CA ALA A 211 1.98 -5.48 -1.98
C ALA A 211 1.03 -6.19 -2.97
N VAL A 212 1.41 -6.19 -4.24
CA VAL A 212 0.67 -6.83 -5.34
C VAL A 212 1.63 -7.68 -6.15
N LYS A 213 1.24 -8.92 -6.48
CA LYS A 213 2.00 -9.83 -7.33
C LYS A 213 1.05 -10.74 -8.12
N ASP A 214 1.34 -10.97 -9.41
CA ASP A 214 0.57 -11.89 -10.27
C ASP A 214 -0.95 -11.63 -10.25
N ASN A 215 -1.36 -10.34 -10.25
CA ASN A 215 -2.75 -9.88 -10.08
C ASN A 215 -3.42 -10.37 -8.78
N GLN A 216 -2.64 -10.51 -7.72
CA GLN A 216 -3.13 -10.85 -6.39
C GLN A 216 -2.61 -9.85 -5.35
N ASP A 217 -3.49 -9.48 -4.42
CA ASP A 217 -3.10 -8.72 -3.24
C ASP A 217 -2.40 -9.65 -2.25
N LEU A 218 -1.25 -9.24 -1.75
CA LEU A 218 -0.50 -9.98 -0.74
C LEU A 218 -0.81 -9.44 0.66
N GLU A 219 -0.58 -10.26 1.70
CA GLU A 219 -0.67 -9.87 3.11
C GLU A 219 0.54 -9.06 3.61
N PHE A 220 1.15 -8.29 2.71
CA PHE A 220 2.32 -7.46 2.97
C PHE A 220 2.07 -6.01 2.56
N ASN A 221 2.83 -5.12 3.18
CA ASN A 221 3.09 -3.79 2.65
C ASN A 221 4.42 -3.78 1.91
N VAL A 222 4.48 -3.01 0.83
CA VAL A 222 5.73 -2.61 0.19
C VAL A 222 6.19 -1.32 0.84
N ILE A 223 7.43 -1.34 1.32
CA ILE A 223 8.11 -0.17 1.87
C ILE A 223 9.29 0.17 0.96
N VAL A 224 9.48 1.46 0.69
CA VAL A 224 10.64 1.97 -0.04
C VAL A 224 11.27 3.07 0.80
N SER A 225 12.57 2.93 1.10
CA SER A 225 13.35 3.92 1.84
C SER A 225 14.31 4.65 0.91
N GLY A 226 14.55 5.93 1.19
CA GLY A 226 15.55 6.72 0.50
C GLY A 226 16.07 7.87 1.36
N HIS A 227 17.22 8.43 0.96
CA HIS A 227 17.86 9.54 1.64
C HIS A 227 17.86 10.81 0.78
N LEU A 228 17.73 11.96 1.45
CA LEU A 228 17.72 13.30 0.84
C LEU A 228 19.07 13.61 0.17
N THR A 229 19.02 14.17 -1.03
CA THR A 229 20.21 14.57 -1.80
C THR A 229 20.65 16.02 -1.55
#